data_e42b2bdee5e24f8ac92b068125352bfe
#
_entry.id   e42b2bdee5e24f8ac92b068125352bfe
#
_cell.length_a   1.000
_cell.length_b   1.000
_cell.length_c   1.000
_cell.angle_alpha   90.00
_cell.angle_beta   90.00
_cell.angle_gamma   90.00
#
_symmetry.space_group_name_H-M   'P 1'
#
loop_
_entity.id
_entity.type
_entity.pdbx_description
1 polymer ?
#
loop_
_entity_poly.entity_id
_entity_poly.type
_entity_poly.pdbx_seq_one_letter_code
_entity_poly.pdbx_strand_id
1 'polypeptide(L)'
;TLAVVGESGSGKSVTSLAIMRLIPSPPGRIVGGEIWFRGKDGKVRDLTKLCEAEMRRIRGNDIAMIFQEPMTSLNPVYTVGDQIAEAIMLHQGKSRKEAMELAAHMLELVGIPEPKKRLSNYPHQMSGGMRQRVMIAMALSCNPSLLIADEPTTALDVTIQAQILELMKKLQEEIGMSILFITHNLGVVAEM
;
A
#
# COMPACT_ATOMS: atom_id res chain seq x y z
N THR A 1 9.04 -11.84 -2.71
CA THR A 1 9.24 -10.80 -1.68
C THR A 1 10.73 -10.46 -1.56
N LEU A 2 11.06 -9.17 -1.41
CA LEU A 2 12.39 -8.68 -1.02
C LEU A 2 12.25 -7.97 0.33
N ALA A 3 13.02 -8.39 1.34
CA ALA A 3 13.03 -7.76 2.65
C ALA A 3 14.21 -6.78 2.79
N VAL A 4 13.93 -5.59 3.31
CA VAL A 4 14.94 -4.58 3.71
C VAL A 4 14.90 -4.46 5.21
N VAL A 5 16.01 -4.82 5.85
CA VAL A 5 16.12 -4.88 7.31
C VAL A 5 17.19 -3.91 7.79
N GLY A 6 16.99 -3.31 8.95
CA GLY A 6 17.95 -2.41 9.57
C GLY A 6 17.35 -1.72 10.79
N GLU A 7 18.20 -1.10 11.60
CA GLU A 7 17.79 -0.33 12.78
C GLU A 7 16.98 0.92 12.42
N SER A 8 16.28 1.49 13.40
CA SER A 8 15.60 2.78 13.24
C SER A 8 16.61 3.87 12.81
N GLY A 9 16.24 4.72 11.88
CA GLY A 9 17.12 5.76 11.35
C GLY A 9 18.11 5.30 10.27
N SER A 10 18.17 4.02 9.88
CA SER A 10 19.09 3.52 8.85
C SER A 10 18.71 3.88 7.40
N GLY A 11 17.63 4.64 7.20
CA GLY A 11 17.21 5.11 5.88
C GLY A 11 16.22 4.22 5.12
N LYS A 12 15.69 3.15 5.73
CA LYS A 12 14.74 2.21 5.08
C LYS A 12 13.51 2.92 4.50
N SER A 13 12.80 3.66 5.33
CA SER A 13 11.60 4.41 4.90
C SER A 13 11.93 5.52 3.91
N VAL A 14 13.11 6.15 4.04
CA VAL A 14 13.56 7.15 3.04
C VAL A 14 13.81 6.49 1.69
N THR A 15 14.30 5.25 1.66
CA THR A 15 14.46 4.48 0.41
C THR A 15 13.11 4.24 -0.28
N SER A 16 12.08 3.84 0.46
CA SER A 16 10.73 3.66 -0.09
C SER A 16 10.13 4.99 -0.60
N LEU A 17 10.30 6.07 0.16
CA LEU A 17 9.88 7.41 -0.27
C LEU A 17 10.65 7.89 -1.50
N ALA A 18 11.93 7.51 -1.66
CA ALA A 18 12.71 7.82 -2.86
C ALA A 18 12.15 7.10 -4.09
N ILE A 19 11.81 5.80 -3.98
CA ILE A 19 11.17 5.03 -5.05
C ILE A 19 9.86 5.69 -5.49
N MET A 20 9.05 6.10 -4.52
CA MET A 20 7.78 6.79 -4.75
C MET A 20 7.94 8.27 -5.13
N ARG A 21 9.16 8.83 -5.05
CA ARG A 21 9.44 10.26 -5.20
C ARG A 21 8.56 11.13 -4.29
N LEU A 22 8.42 10.70 -3.04
CA LEU A 22 7.66 11.37 -1.99
C LEU A 22 8.55 12.00 -0.91
N ILE A 23 9.87 12.06 -1.12
CA ILE A 23 10.78 12.80 -0.23
C ILE A 23 10.38 14.28 -0.26
N PRO A 24 10.10 14.90 0.91
CA PRO A 24 9.78 16.33 0.98
C PRO A 24 10.90 17.19 0.39
N SER A 25 10.58 18.00 -0.59
CA SER A 25 11.53 18.87 -1.27
C SER A 25 10.99 20.30 -1.33
N PRO A 26 11.65 21.31 -0.74
CA PRO A 26 12.83 21.23 0.14
C PRO A 26 12.53 20.63 1.52
N PRO A 27 13.53 20.17 2.29
CA PRO A 27 14.98 20.27 2.01
C PRO A 27 15.55 19.05 1.27
N GLY A 28 14.81 17.92 1.20
CA GLY A 28 15.33 16.69 0.60
C GLY A 28 15.39 16.73 -0.93
N ARG A 29 16.36 16.03 -1.51
CA ARG A 29 16.44 15.81 -2.96
C ARG A 29 17.17 14.51 -3.27
N ILE A 30 16.82 13.87 -4.38
CA ILE A 30 17.59 12.78 -4.96
C ILE A 30 18.73 13.41 -5.76
N VAL A 31 19.97 13.20 -5.32
CA VAL A 31 21.16 13.86 -5.93
C VAL A 31 21.77 13.05 -7.06
N GLY A 32 21.42 11.77 -7.20
CA GLY A 32 21.93 10.89 -8.25
C GLY A 32 21.42 9.46 -8.08
N GLY A 33 21.81 8.60 -9.02
CA GLY A 33 21.36 7.23 -9.09
C GLY A 33 20.19 7.03 -10.06
N GLU A 34 19.74 5.79 -10.20
CA GLU A 34 18.67 5.38 -11.10
C GLU A 34 17.74 4.43 -10.36
N ILE A 35 16.44 4.47 -10.67
CA ILE A 35 15.42 3.57 -10.13
C ILE A 35 14.65 2.96 -11.29
N TRP A 36 15.05 1.75 -11.68
CA TRP A 36 14.44 1.04 -12.79
C TRP A 36 13.21 0.26 -12.35
N PHE A 37 12.09 0.55 -12.96
CA PHE A 37 10.82 -0.10 -12.69
C PHE A 37 10.16 -0.61 -13.97
N ARG A 38 9.67 -1.86 -13.94
CA ARG A 38 8.85 -2.44 -15.01
C ARG A 38 7.38 -2.30 -14.64
N GLY A 39 6.66 -1.45 -15.38
CA GLY A 39 5.22 -1.24 -15.20
C GLY A 39 4.38 -2.42 -15.71
N LYS A 40 3.07 -2.38 -15.45
CA LYS A 40 2.08 -3.35 -15.94
C LYS A 40 2.05 -3.47 -17.46
N ASP A 41 2.39 -2.42 -18.18
CA ASP A 41 2.51 -2.38 -19.63
C ASP A 41 3.79 -3.05 -20.17
N GLY A 42 4.59 -3.65 -19.28
CA GLY A 42 5.86 -4.32 -19.60
C GLY A 42 7.03 -3.39 -19.89
N LYS A 43 6.82 -2.08 -19.93
CA LYS A 43 7.87 -1.10 -20.21
C LYS A 43 8.72 -0.84 -18.97
N VAL A 44 10.03 -0.79 -19.19
CA VAL A 44 11.01 -0.44 -18.15
C VAL A 44 11.28 1.06 -18.21
N ARG A 45 11.20 1.73 -17.06
CA ARG A 45 11.38 3.17 -16.93
C ARG A 45 12.31 3.48 -15.76
N ASP A 46 13.11 4.51 -15.89
CA ASP A 46 13.83 5.11 -14.78
C ASP A 46 12.91 6.13 -14.09
N LEU A 47 12.42 5.78 -12.89
CA LEU A 47 11.50 6.63 -12.13
C LEU A 47 12.10 7.98 -11.75
N THR A 48 13.43 8.09 -11.68
CA THR A 48 14.11 9.36 -11.33
C THR A 48 13.96 10.41 -12.42
N LYS A 49 13.73 9.99 -13.68
CA LYS A 49 13.66 10.85 -14.87
C LYS A 49 12.23 11.21 -15.28
N LEU A 50 11.21 10.55 -14.70
CA LEU A 50 9.82 10.80 -15.04
C LEU A 50 9.35 12.18 -14.57
N CYS A 51 8.44 12.81 -15.31
CA CYS A 51 7.76 14.01 -14.83
C CYS A 51 6.72 13.66 -13.74
N GLU A 52 6.24 14.65 -13.01
CA GLU A 52 5.30 14.43 -11.91
C GLU A 52 3.96 13.86 -12.41
N ALA A 53 3.51 14.26 -13.59
CA ALA A 53 2.28 13.72 -14.19
C ALA A 53 2.39 12.21 -14.50
N GLU A 54 3.57 11.74 -14.91
CA GLU A 54 3.84 10.33 -15.13
C GLU A 54 3.92 9.57 -13.80
N MET A 55 4.60 10.13 -12.79
CA MET A 55 4.66 9.53 -11.45
C MET A 55 3.28 9.39 -10.80
N ARG A 56 2.37 10.36 -10.97
CA ARG A 56 0.99 10.26 -10.47
C ARG A 56 0.22 9.10 -11.08
N ARG A 57 0.50 8.72 -12.32
CA ARG A 57 -0.13 7.55 -12.97
C ARG A 57 0.41 6.23 -12.43
N ILE A 58 1.66 6.23 -11.95
CA ILE A 58 2.33 5.05 -11.38
C ILE A 58 1.94 4.85 -9.92
N ARG A 59 1.93 5.94 -9.13
CA ARG A 59 1.55 5.89 -7.70
C ARG A 59 0.11 5.44 -7.54
N GLY A 60 -0.12 4.44 -6.71
CA GLY A 60 -1.43 3.84 -6.46
C GLY A 60 -1.92 2.88 -7.55
N ASN A 61 -1.41 2.97 -8.76
CA ASN A 61 -1.75 2.05 -9.85
C ASN A 61 -0.72 0.93 -10.02
N ASP A 62 0.52 1.28 -10.38
CA ASP A 62 1.59 0.30 -10.65
C ASP A 62 2.41 0.00 -9.40
N ILE A 63 2.66 1.02 -8.58
CA ILE A 63 3.34 0.91 -7.29
C ILE A 63 2.40 1.43 -6.20
N ALA A 64 2.09 0.59 -5.23
CA ALA A 64 1.35 0.96 -4.03
C ALA A 64 2.25 0.93 -2.80
N MET A 65 1.88 1.67 -1.75
CA MET A 65 2.63 1.73 -0.51
C MET A 65 1.69 1.64 0.70
N ILE A 66 2.08 0.81 1.66
CA ILE A 66 1.52 0.77 3.01
C ILE A 66 2.50 1.51 3.89
N PHE A 67 2.05 2.60 4.52
CA PHE A 67 2.86 3.42 5.42
C PHE A 67 2.89 2.84 6.84
N GLN A 68 3.91 3.21 7.60
CA GLN A 68 4.18 2.70 8.95
C GLN A 68 3.03 2.92 9.94
N GLU A 69 2.26 4.01 9.80
CA GLU A 69 1.20 4.36 10.74
C GLU A 69 -0.20 4.27 10.12
N PRO A 70 -1.01 3.22 10.47
CA PRO A 70 -2.38 3.09 9.98
C PRO A 70 -3.30 4.25 10.41
N MET A 71 -3.00 4.85 11.56
CA MET A 71 -3.84 5.89 12.15
C MET A 71 -3.80 7.21 11.39
N THR A 72 -2.67 7.50 10.73
CA THR A 72 -2.45 8.73 9.97
C THR A 72 -2.69 8.56 8.47
N SER A 73 -2.74 7.32 8.00
CA SER A 73 -2.87 7.00 6.56
C SER A 73 -4.30 7.02 6.05
N LEU A 74 -5.29 6.74 6.92
CA LEU A 74 -6.70 6.84 6.57
C LEU A 74 -7.24 8.22 6.98
N ASN A 75 -7.88 8.90 6.04
CA ASN A 75 -8.50 10.18 6.30
C ASN A 75 -9.76 9.99 7.18
N PRO A 76 -9.82 10.58 8.40
CA PRO A 76 -10.90 10.32 9.35
C PRO A 76 -12.26 10.91 8.95
N VAL A 77 -12.30 11.84 7.98
CA VAL A 77 -13.53 12.53 7.56
C VAL A 77 -14.18 11.90 6.32
N TYR A 78 -13.54 10.90 5.70
CA TYR A 78 -14.12 10.14 4.59
C TYR A 78 -14.43 8.70 5.02
N THR A 79 -15.46 8.13 4.41
CA THR A 79 -15.78 6.72 4.64
C THR A 79 -14.70 5.81 4.04
N VAL A 80 -14.58 4.61 4.56
CA VAL A 80 -13.65 3.60 4.03
C VAL A 80 -13.94 3.30 2.57
N GLY A 81 -15.22 3.19 2.21
CA GLY A 81 -15.63 2.95 0.83
C GLY A 81 -15.22 4.08 -0.11
N ASP A 82 -15.39 5.33 0.30
CA ASP A 82 -15.00 6.48 -0.52
C ASP A 82 -13.49 6.51 -0.78
N GLN A 83 -12.67 6.21 0.24
CA GLN A 83 -11.21 6.22 0.12
C GLN A 83 -10.69 5.12 -0.81
N ILE A 84 -11.26 3.91 -0.75
CA ILE A 84 -10.89 2.82 -1.67
C ILE A 84 -11.41 3.12 -3.09
N ALA A 85 -12.65 3.57 -3.21
CA ALA A 85 -13.29 3.86 -4.50
C ALA A 85 -12.59 5.02 -5.24
N GLU A 86 -12.06 6.02 -4.53
CA GLU A 86 -11.31 7.14 -5.13
C GLU A 86 -10.13 6.63 -5.97
N ALA A 87 -9.31 5.73 -5.42
CA ALA A 87 -8.18 5.16 -6.16
C ALA A 87 -8.65 4.38 -7.41
N ILE A 88 -9.72 3.61 -7.29
CA ILE A 88 -10.30 2.83 -8.39
C ILE A 88 -10.83 3.76 -9.50
N MET A 89 -11.58 4.80 -9.14
CA MET A 89 -12.09 5.77 -10.10
C MET A 89 -10.96 6.50 -10.81
N LEU A 90 -9.96 6.94 -10.05
CA LEU A 90 -8.83 7.72 -10.58
C LEU A 90 -7.99 6.91 -11.58
N HIS A 91 -7.67 5.66 -11.26
CA HIS A 91 -6.70 4.86 -12.01
C HIS A 91 -7.34 3.90 -13.02
N GLN A 92 -8.58 3.46 -12.78
CA GLN A 92 -9.26 2.50 -13.66
C GLN A 92 -10.39 3.14 -14.47
N GLY A 93 -10.70 4.42 -14.24
CA GLY A 93 -11.77 5.13 -14.96
C GLY A 93 -13.18 4.57 -14.71
N LYS A 94 -13.38 3.86 -13.61
CA LYS A 94 -14.65 3.25 -13.22
C LYS A 94 -15.64 4.31 -12.74
N SER A 95 -16.94 4.05 -12.97
CA SER A 95 -18.00 4.82 -12.33
C SER A 95 -17.98 4.65 -10.82
N ARG A 96 -18.57 5.59 -10.07
CA ARG A 96 -18.67 5.50 -8.62
C ARG A 96 -19.36 4.19 -8.16
N LYS A 97 -20.40 3.76 -8.88
CA LYS A 97 -21.11 2.52 -8.56
C LYS A 97 -20.20 1.31 -8.68
N GLU A 98 -19.52 1.15 -9.81
CA GLU A 98 -18.56 0.05 -10.03
C GLU A 98 -17.40 0.11 -9.03
N ALA A 99 -16.87 1.30 -8.74
CA ALA A 99 -15.79 1.47 -7.77
C ALA A 99 -16.20 1.05 -6.36
N MET A 100 -17.43 1.35 -5.94
CA MET A 100 -17.96 0.91 -4.64
C MET A 100 -18.18 -0.61 -4.57
N GLU A 101 -18.60 -1.24 -5.67
CA GLU A 101 -18.72 -2.70 -5.76
C GLU A 101 -17.34 -3.37 -5.65
N LEU A 102 -16.33 -2.83 -6.36
CA LEU A 102 -14.95 -3.28 -6.25
C LEU A 102 -14.37 -3.02 -4.86
N ALA A 103 -14.66 -1.89 -4.25
CA ALA A 103 -14.23 -1.59 -2.87
C ALA A 103 -14.80 -2.60 -1.87
N ALA A 104 -16.08 -3.01 -2.02
CA ALA A 104 -16.66 -4.07 -1.20
C ALA A 104 -15.93 -5.40 -1.38
N HIS A 105 -15.61 -5.76 -2.62
CA HIS A 105 -14.84 -6.96 -2.93
C HIS A 105 -13.43 -6.91 -2.34
N MET A 106 -12.75 -5.77 -2.40
CA MET A 106 -11.43 -5.60 -1.76
C MET A 106 -11.51 -5.77 -0.23
N LEU A 107 -12.55 -5.25 0.42
CA LEU A 107 -12.77 -5.45 1.85
C LEU A 107 -13.03 -6.93 2.19
N GLU A 108 -13.73 -7.66 1.33
CA GLU A 108 -13.94 -9.11 1.47
C GLU A 108 -12.63 -9.88 1.35
N LEU A 109 -11.80 -9.58 0.34
CA LEU A 109 -10.49 -10.21 0.13
C LEU A 109 -9.56 -10.07 1.32
N VAL A 110 -9.59 -8.92 2.00
CA VAL A 110 -8.79 -8.70 3.22
C VAL A 110 -9.47 -9.23 4.49
N GLY A 111 -10.60 -9.92 4.37
CA GLY A 111 -11.28 -10.57 5.49
C GLY A 111 -12.02 -9.60 6.44
N ILE A 112 -12.53 -8.49 5.93
CA ILE A 112 -13.42 -7.60 6.69
C ILE A 112 -14.84 -8.19 6.70
N PRO A 113 -15.45 -8.46 7.87
CA PRO A 113 -16.80 -8.98 7.95
C PRO A 113 -17.83 -7.94 7.48
N GLU A 114 -18.91 -8.39 6.83
CA GLU A 114 -19.99 -7.54 6.31
C GLU A 114 -19.48 -6.39 5.40
N PRO A 115 -18.66 -6.66 4.36
CA PRO A 115 -17.89 -5.65 3.64
C PRO A 115 -18.78 -4.52 3.09
N LYS A 116 -19.96 -4.82 2.56
CA LYS A 116 -20.90 -3.83 2.04
C LYS A 116 -21.37 -2.83 3.09
N LYS A 117 -21.60 -3.27 4.32
CA LYS A 117 -21.96 -2.36 5.42
C LYS A 117 -20.75 -1.53 5.86
N ARG A 118 -19.56 -2.12 5.84
CA ARG A 118 -18.33 -1.44 6.27
C ARG A 118 -17.88 -0.33 5.33
N LEU A 119 -18.31 -0.33 4.07
CA LEU A 119 -18.03 0.79 3.14
C LEU A 119 -18.47 2.15 3.69
N SER A 120 -19.58 2.22 4.42
CA SER A 120 -20.10 3.46 5.02
C SER A 120 -19.48 3.82 6.36
N ASN A 121 -18.62 2.96 6.92
CA ASN A 121 -17.95 3.24 8.17
C ASN A 121 -16.80 4.25 7.97
N TYR A 122 -16.56 5.04 9.01
CA TYR A 122 -15.38 5.88 9.13
C TYR A 122 -14.24 5.13 9.83
N PRO A 123 -12.97 5.52 9.61
CA PRO A 123 -11.82 4.85 10.23
C PRO A 123 -11.91 4.72 11.76
N HIS A 124 -12.43 5.73 12.45
CA HIS A 124 -12.59 5.71 13.91
C HIS A 124 -13.61 4.69 14.42
N GLN A 125 -14.49 4.17 13.55
CA GLN A 125 -15.47 3.13 13.88
C GLN A 125 -14.91 1.71 13.73
N MET A 126 -13.62 1.56 13.42
CA MET A 126 -12.95 0.29 13.17
C MET A 126 -11.84 0.03 14.20
N SER A 127 -11.60 -1.26 14.50
CA SER A 127 -10.45 -1.67 15.30
C SER A 127 -9.12 -1.41 14.57
N GLY A 128 -7.99 -1.43 15.29
CA GLY A 128 -6.65 -1.26 14.70
C GLY A 128 -6.38 -2.27 13.58
N GLY A 129 -6.63 -3.54 13.82
CA GLY A 129 -6.46 -4.59 12.81
C GLY A 129 -7.40 -4.44 11.60
N MET A 130 -8.62 -3.95 11.80
CA MET A 130 -9.52 -3.65 10.68
C MET A 130 -9.01 -2.46 9.85
N ARG A 131 -8.52 -1.40 10.48
CA ARG A 131 -7.91 -0.26 9.77
C ARG A 131 -6.71 -0.70 8.94
N GLN A 132 -5.87 -1.58 9.49
CA GLN A 132 -4.73 -2.15 8.74
C GLN A 132 -5.20 -2.93 7.51
N ARG A 133 -6.22 -3.78 7.63
CA ARG A 133 -6.81 -4.50 6.50
C ARG A 133 -7.41 -3.56 5.46
N VAL A 134 -8.05 -2.47 5.88
CA VAL A 134 -8.56 -1.43 4.98
C VAL A 134 -7.42 -0.76 4.19
N MET A 135 -6.30 -0.44 4.85
CA MET A 135 -5.13 0.13 4.16
C MET A 135 -4.55 -0.84 3.13
N ILE A 136 -4.49 -2.14 3.44
CA ILE A 136 -4.08 -3.17 2.49
C ILE A 136 -5.08 -3.22 1.32
N ALA A 137 -6.39 -3.24 1.59
CA ALA A 137 -7.42 -3.20 0.55
C ALA A 137 -7.28 -1.98 -0.37
N MET A 138 -7.04 -0.80 0.21
CA MET A 138 -6.83 0.44 -0.54
C MET A 138 -5.55 0.36 -1.40
N ALA A 139 -4.43 -0.10 -0.84
CA ALA A 139 -3.18 -0.25 -1.57
C ALA A 139 -3.29 -1.24 -2.75
N LEU A 140 -4.05 -2.31 -2.57
CA LEU A 140 -4.21 -3.37 -3.58
C LEU A 140 -5.36 -3.13 -4.55
N SER A 141 -6.19 -2.11 -4.35
CA SER A 141 -7.42 -1.85 -5.12
C SER A 141 -7.20 -1.69 -6.63
N CYS A 142 -5.99 -1.32 -7.04
CA CYS A 142 -5.60 -1.19 -8.43
C CYS A 142 -4.70 -2.34 -8.93
N ASN A 143 -4.56 -3.44 -8.19
CA ASN A 143 -3.70 -4.59 -8.53
C ASN A 143 -2.27 -4.16 -8.89
N PRO A 144 -1.50 -3.57 -7.97
CA PRO A 144 -0.17 -3.04 -8.27
C PRO A 144 0.82 -4.14 -8.65
N SER A 145 1.82 -3.81 -9.48
CA SER A 145 2.95 -4.72 -9.78
C SER A 145 3.94 -4.79 -8.63
N LEU A 146 4.03 -3.71 -7.84
CA LEU A 146 4.90 -3.62 -6.67
C LEU A 146 4.13 -3.04 -5.48
N LEU A 147 4.14 -3.75 -4.37
CA LEU A 147 3.70 -3.27 -3.07
C LEU A 147 4.92 -2.96 -2.21
N ILE A 148 5.05 -1.74 -1.74
CA ILE A 148 6.03 -1.35 -0.72
C ILE A 148 5.31 -1.36 0.63
N ALA A 149 5.74 -2.23 1.53
CA ALA A 149 5.18 -2.36 2.87
C ALA A 149 6.21 -1.89 3.90
N ASP A 150 6.05 -0.65 4.38
CA ASP A 150 6.95 -0.03 5.34
C ASP A 150 6.43 -0.26 6.76
N GLU A 151 7.04 -1.22 7.44
CA GLU A 151 6.67 -1.68 8.79
C GLU A 151 5.16 -1.94 8.95
N PRO A 152 4.52 -2.73 8.08
CA PRO A 152 3.06 -2.80 7.97
C PRO A 152 2.38 -3.43 9.18
N THR A 153 3.12 -4.02 10.10
CA THR A 153 2.60 -4.70 11.30
C THR A 153 3.07 -4.07 12.61
N THR A 154 3.80 -2.96 12.54
CA THR A 154 4.22 -2.22 13.73
C THR A 154 2.98 -1.71 14.49
N ALA A 155 3.00 -1.78 15.81
CA ALA A 155 1.89 -1.45 16.72
C ALA A 155 0.67 -2.40 16.65
N LEU A 156 0.80 -3.58 16.06
CA LEU A 156 -0.20 -4.65 16.13
C LEU A 156 0.25 -5.71 17.15
N ASP A 157 -0.72 -6.37 17.78
CA ASP A 157 -0.43 -7.55 18.59
C ASP A 157 0.06 -8.73 17.70
N VAL A 158 0.78 -9.66 18.32
CA VAL A 158 1.43 -10.77 17.60
C VAL A 158 0.43 -11.61 16.78
N THR A 159 -0.78 -11.80 17.30
CA THR A 159 -1.80 -12.59 16.61
C THR A 159 -2.29 -11.89 15.35
N ILE A 160 -2.59 -10.60 15.44
CA ILE A 160 -3.02 -9.80 14.29
C ILE A 160 -1.87 -9.64 13.30
N GLN A 161 -0.63 -9.47 13.77
CA GLN A 161 0.56 -9.43 12.90
C GLN A 161 0.66 -10.69 12.04
N ALA A 162 0.59 -11.89 12.63
CA ALA A 162 0.65 -13.16 11.89
C ALA A 162 -0.47 -13.26 10.84
N GLN A 163 -1.70 -12.87 11.19
CA GLN A 163 -2.82 -12.84 10.25
C GLN A 163 -2.61 -11.86 9.07
N ILE A 164 -1.98 -10.71 9.31
CA ILE A 164 -1.68 -9.74 8.26
C ILE A 164 -0.59 -10.26 7.32
N LEU A 165 0.46 -10.91 7.85
CA LEU A 165 1.53 -11.48 7.04
C LEU A 165 1.01 -12.63 6.16
N GLU A 166 0.19 -13.53 6.72
CA GLU A 166 -0.46 -14.60 5.97
C GLU A 166 -1.36 -14.03 4.85
N LEU A 167 -2.16 -13.01 5.17
CA LEU A 167 -2.98 -12.30 4.19
C LEU A 167 -2.14 -11.72 3.05
N MET A 168 -1.03 -11.06 3.37
CA MET A 168 -0.16 -10.46 2.35
C MET A 168 0.47 -11.51 1.43
N LYS A 169 0.88 -12.68 1.95
CA LYS A 169 1.37 -13.81 1.15
C LYS A 169 0.30 -14.31 0.19
N LYS A 170 -0.88 -14.60 0.71
CA LYS A 170 -2.00 -15.06 -0.09
C LYS A 170 -2.30 -14.09 -1.23
N LEU A 171 -2.41 -12.79 -0.94
CA LEU A 171 -2.69 -11.77 -1.93
C LEU A 171 -1.53 -11.59 -2.93
N GLN A 172 -0.29 -11.79 -2.50
CA GLN A 172 0.87 -11.79 -3.40
C GLN A 172 0.77 -12.89 -4.44
N GLU A 173 0.40 -14.11 -4.04
CA GLU A 173 0.22 -15.25 -4.94
C GLU A 173 -0.97 -15.04 -5.89
N GLU A 174 -2.10 -14.56 -5.38
CA GLU A 174 -3.32 -14.33 -6.17
C GLU A 174 -3.16 -13.22 -7.21
N ILE A 175 -2.49 -12.12 -6.86
CA ILE A 175 -2.32 -10.93 -7.72
C ILE A 175 -1.07 -11.07 -8.60
N GLY A 176 -0.08 -11.86 -8.18
CA GLY A 176 1.21 -12.01 -8.88
C GLY A 176 2.13 -10.79 -8.73
N MET A 177 1.99 -10.02 -7.65
CA MET A 177 2.78 -8.80 -7.40
C MET A 177 4.12 -9.09 -6.72
N SER A 178 5.06 -8.17 -6.85
CA SER A 178 6.27 -8.12 -6.04
C SER A 178 6.01 -7.37 -4.73
N ILE A 179 6.65 -7.80 -3.64
CA ILE A 179 6.60 -7.08 -2.34
C ILE A 179 8.01 -6.64 -1.96
N LEU A 180 8.17 -5.34 -1.68
CA LEU A 180 9.30 -4.77 -0.96
C LEU A 180 8.87 -4.58 0.50
N PHE A 181 9.34 -5.47 1.37
CA PHE A 181 8.96 -5.51 2.77
C PHE A 181 10.03 -4.85 3.64
N ILE A 182 9.70 -3.79 4.34
CA ILE A 182 10.61 -3.06 5.22
C ILE A 182 10.23 -3.36 6.66
N THR A 183 11.21 -3.80 7.46
CA THR A 183 11.02 -4.09 8.88
C THR A 183 12.35 -4.00 9.64
N HIS A 184 12.27 -3.85 10.94
CA HIS A 184 13.42 -4.02 11.85
C HIS A 184 13.40 -5.39 12.53
N ASN A 185 12.38 -6.22 12.31
CA ASN A 185 12.20 -7.52 12.96
C ASN A 185 12.53 -8.66 12.00
N LEU A 186 13.66 -9.36 12.27
CA LEU A 186 14.10 -10.50 11.48
C LEU A 186 13.15 -11.71 11.57
N GLY A 187 12.42 -11.87 12.68
CA GLY A 187 11.42 -12.93 12.83
C GLY A 187 10.29 -12.77 11.80
N VAL A 188 9.85 -11.54 11.56
CA VAL A 188 8.83 -11.23 10.54
C VAL A 188 9.34 -11.55 9.12
N VAL A 189 10.62 -11.34 8.86
CA VAL A 189 11.22 -11.67 7.55
C VAL A 189 11.21 -13.18 7.29
N ALA A 190 11.45 -13.97 8.32
CA ALA A 190 11.44 -15.43 8.21
C ALA A 190 10.03 -16.00 7.92
N GLU A 191 8.99 -15.24 8.25
CA GLU A 191 7.60 -15.57 7.98
C GLU A 191 7.13 -15.12 6.59
N MET A 192 7.87 -14.26 5.86
CA MET A 192 7.56 -13.72 4.53
C MET A 192 8.37 -14.37 3.42
#